data_b93a5d8aab412b90e8d9e774a5dea6b7
#
_entry.id   b93a5d8aab412b90e8d9e774a5dea6b7
#
_cell.length_a   1.000
_cell.length_b   1.000
_cell.length_c   1.000
_cell.angle_alpha   90.00
_cell.angle_beta   90.00
_cell.angle_gamma   90.00
#
_symmetry.space_group_name_H-M   'P 1'
#
loop_
_entity.id
_entity.type
_entity.pdbx_description
1 polymer ?
#
loop_
_entity_poly.entity_id
_entity_poly.type
_entity_poly.pdbx_seq_one_letter_code
_entity_poly.pdbx_strand_id
1 'polypeptide(L)'
;TVWTYYNGDQLSSFNTLVKKFNRTQGKENGIYVESVSCGTVNDLEKSLKDSIEKKVGASEIPDMFSAYNDIAYTIDQMHGIVDLNKYFSDDELDEYIEGYVQDGDILNNGKLKVFPVAKSTEILTINKTDFDIFAKATNVSSKDLSTIEGLVEVSQKYYEWTDSLTPKPNDGKAFFGRDAMANYILAGSMQLGHEIFKVKDGKMKLDYNEKVARKLWDNYYIPYIKGYFTASGVFRTDDIKTGNIIGYVGSSSSATYFPKTVTNSNDETYSIKMETLPCPQFKDSKNYAIQQGAGMAVMKTTKTRQQAAVEFLKWLTDAKQNVQFSKETGYLPVKKEANKVEPLVDNNDNKDTQKVVEVSIDTVKENTMYSPKAFKQGTKARYYLQSMMSDKATEDRQVVETNLKNGQDLDQATASFTSDEYFEHWYQETKMQLQTYED
;
A
#
# COMPACT_ATOMS: atom_id res chain seq x y z
N THR A 1 23.99 -6.55 13.96
CA THR A 1 22.63 -7.09 14.12
C THR A 1 21.65 -6.34 13.25
N VAL A 2 20.64 -7.05 12.69
CA VAL A 2 19.58 -6.50 11.84
C VAL A 2 18.22 -6.88 12.42
N TRP A 3 17.40 -5.89 12.73
CA TRP A 3 16.03 -6.11 13.22
C TRP A 3 15.02 -5.90 12.12
N THR A 4 14.09 -6.85 11.96
CA THR A 4 13.05 -6.80 10.95
C THR A 4 11.68 -7.08 11.55
N TYR A 5 10.63 -6.73 10.82
CA TYR A 5 9.25 -7.18 11.07
C TYR A 5 8.85 -8.35 10.19
N TYR A 6 9.80 -8.93 9.45
CA TYR A 6 9.51 -10.04 8.54
C TYR A 6 8.99 -11.27 9.27
N ASN A 7 7.99 -11.91 8.70
CA ASN A 7 7.35 -13.11 9.20
C ASN A 7 7.18 -14.13 8.05
N GLY A 8 6.87 -15.37 8.37
CA GLY A 8 6.57 -16.41 7.38
C GLY A 8 7.65 -16.52 6.30
N ASP A 9 7.24 -16.49 5.04
CA ASP A 9 8.12 -16.65 3.88
C ASP A 9 9.13 -15.50 3.75
N GLN A 10 8.74 -14.28 4.09
CA GLN A 10 9.65 -13.13 4.09
C GLN A 10 10.82 -13.34 5.07
N LEU A 11 10.54 -13.81 6.28
CA LEU A 11 11.56 -14.11 7.27
C LEU A 11 12.44 -15.28 6.83
N SER A 12 11.86 -16.34 6.28
CA SER A 12 12.59 -17.50 5.79
C SER A 12 13.56 -17.12 4.68
N SER A 13 13.08 -16.36 3.69
CA SER A 13 13.89 -15.87 2.59
C SER A 13 15.01 -14.94 3.07
N PHE A 14 14.70 -13.97 3.94
CA PHE A 14 15.70 -13.05 4.49
C PHE A 14 16.79 -13.80 5.27
N ASN A 15 16.41 -14.74 6.13
CA ASN A 15 17.36 -15.56 6.89
C ASN A 15 18.25 -16.44 5.98
N THR A 16 17.71 -16.90 4.86
CA THR A 16 18.49 -17.65 3.85
C THR A 16 19.56 -16.75 3.22
N LEU A 17 19.21 -15.52 2.89
CA LEU A 17 20.17 -14.53 2.37
C LEU A 17 21.21 -14.15 3.41
N VAL A 18 20.83 -13.92 4.66
CA VAL A 18 21.78 -13.64 5.76
C VAL A 18 22.78 -14.79 5.92
N LYS A 19 22.33 -16.05 5.93
CA LYS A 19 23.22 -17.22 6.00
C LYS A 19 24.15 -17.29 4.79
N LYS A 20 23.66 -16.95 3.60
CA LYS A 20 24.47 -16.92 2.36
C LYS A 20 25.55 -15.83 2.44
N PHE A 21 25.20 -14.63 2.86
CA PHE A 21 26.17 -13.55 3.09
C PHE A 21 27.26 -13.97 4.07
N ASN A 22 26.88 -14.49 5.23
CA ASN A 22 27.83 -14.92 6.27
C ASN A 22 28.80 -16.03 5.82
N ARG A 23 28.41 -16.85 4.82
CA ARG A 23 29.26 -17.92 4.27
C ARG A 23 30.14 -17.48 3.10
N THR A 24 29.82 -16.35 2.47
CA THR A 24 30.49 -15.82 1.29
C THR A 24 31.17 -14.48 1.61
N GLN A 25 30.67 -13.39 1.09
CA GLN A 25 31.27 -12.04 1.20
C GLN A 25 31.46 -11.60 2.66
N GLY A 26 30.54 -11.91 3.54
CA GLY A 26 30.69 -11.58 4.97
C GLY A 26 31.90 -12.28 5.59
N LYS A 27 32.12 -13.57 5.28
CA LYS A 27 33.30 -14.30 5.74
C LYS A 27 34.62 -13.71 5.18
N GLU A 28 34.62 -13.35 3.89
CA GLU A 28 35.79 -12.78 3.23
C GLU A 28 36.17 -11.43 3.83
N ASN A 29 35.18 -10.61 4.22
CA ASN A 29 35.38 -9.26 4.73
C ASN A 29 35.35 -9.15 6.28
N GLY A 30 35.24 -10.30 6.97
CA GLY A 30 35.21 -10.34 8.45
C GLY A 30 33.90 -9.77 9.03
N ILE A 31 32.81 -9.85 8.29
CA ILE A 31 31.48 -9.37 8.70
C ILE A 31 30.57 -10.57 8.99
N TYR A 32 29.93 -10.53 10.14
CA TYR A 32 28.90 -11.50 10.51
C TYR A 32 27.60 -10.80 10.84
N VAL A 33 26.52 -11.16 10.14
CA VAL A 33 25.18 -10.58 10.29
C VAL A 33 24.29 -11.53 11.08
N GLU A 34 23.65 -11.00 12.12
CA GLU A 34 22.58 -11.66 12.87
C GLU A 34 21.25 -10.96 12.59
N SER A 35 20.25 -11.73 12.19
CA SER A 35 18.89 -11.22 11.96
C SER A 35 17.96 -11.58 13.11
N VAL A 36 17.15 -10.64 13.53
CA VAL A 36 16.11 -10.80 14.56
C VAL A 36 14.76 -10.33 13.99
N SER A 37 13.76 -11.19 14.02
CA SER A 37 12.38 -10.78 13.77
C SER A 37 11.77 -10.26 15.08
N CYS A 38 11.27 -9.04 15.04
CA CYS A 38 10.60 -8.42 16.19
C CYS A 38 9.07 -8.60 16.17
N GLY A 39 8.54 -9.41 15.24
CA GLY A 39 7.09 -9.59 15.08
C GLY A 39 6.47 -8.63 14.10
N THR A 40 5.55 -7.79 14.55
CA THR A 40 4.88 -6.79 13.70
C THR A 40 5.70 -5.50 13.55
N VAL A 41 5.27 -4.61 12.66
CA VAL A 41 5.86 -3.26 12.51
C VAL A 41 5.81 -2.48 13.84
N ASN A 42 4.69 -2.59 14.58
CA ASN A 42 4.52 -1.93 15.88
C ASN A 42 5.42 -2.54 16.96
N ASP A 43 5.62 -3.87 16.94
CA ASP A 43 6.52 -4.55 17.88
C ASP A 43 7.98 -4.16 17.63
N LEU A 44 8.38 -4.03 16.36
CA LEU A 44 9.71 -3.53 15.98
C LEU A 44 9.93 -2.10 16.48
N GLU A 45 8.98 -1.19 16.24
CA GLU A 45 9.07 0.19 16.69
C GLU A 45 9.19 0.28 18.22
N LYS A 46 8.35 -0.49 18.93
CA LYS A 46 8.39 -0.58 20.39
C LYS A 46 9.75 -1.09 20.89
N SER A 47 10.27 -2.18 20.29
CA SER A 47 11.55 -2.78 20.68
C SER A 47 12.71 -1.81 20.47
N LEU A 48 12.71 -1.04 19.36
CA LEU A 48 13.72 0.00 19.10
C LEU A 48 13.68 1.11 20.16
N LYS A 49 12.48 1.62 20.48
CA LYS A 49 12.30 2.64 21.52
C LYS A 49 12.76 2.14 22.88
N ASP A 50 12.36 0.94 23.27
CA ASP A 50 12.73 0.33 24.58
C ASP A 50 14.25 0.15 24.69
N SER A 51 14.93 -0.24 23.59
CA SER A 51 16.40 -0.37 23.55
C SER A 51 17.10 0.97 23.66
N ILE A 52 16.65 2.00 22.94
CA ILE A 52 17.22 3.36 22.99
C ILE A 52 17.05 3.96 24.37
N GLU A 53 15.88 3.76 25.01
CA GLU A 53 15.57 4.21 26.36
C GLU A 53 16.23 3.35 27.46
N LYS A 54 16.91 2.27 27.09
CA LYS A 54 17.59 1.32 27.99
C LYS A 54 16.63 0.75 29.06
N LYS A 55 15.40 0.41 28.67
CA LYS A 55 14.43 -0.19 29.58
C LYS A 55 14.93 -1.56 30.08
N VAL A 56 14.51 -1.91 31.30
CA VAL A 56 14.86 -3.19 31.91
C VAL A 56 14.37 -4.33 31.01
N GLY A 57 15.30 -5.24 30.65
CA GLY A 57 15.03 -6.36 29.77
C GLY A 57 15.03 -6.04 28.26
N ALA A 58 15.27 -4.79 27.86
CA ALA A 58 15.44 -4.45 26.46
C ALA A 58 16.80 -4.97 25.92
N SER A 59 16.80 -5.40 24.65
CA SER A 59 18.01 -5.81 23.94
C SER A 59 18.91 -4.61 23.63
N GLU A 60 20.15 -4.86 23.26
CA GLU A 60 21.04 -3.81 22.73
C GLU A 60 20.49 -3.25 21.41
N ILE A 61 20.78 -1.96 21.14
CA ILE A 61 20.41 -1.28 19.89
C ILE A 61 20.99 -2.04 18.68
N PRO A 62 20.18 -2.37 17.67
CA PRO A 62 20.69 -3.02 16.47
C PRO A 62 21.56 -2.07 15.62
N ASP A 63 22.34 -2.61 14.69
CA ASP A 63 23.08 -1.81 13.72
C ASP A 63 22.20 -1.30 12.60
N MET A 64 21.16 -2.07 12.27
CA MET A 64 20.25 -1.80 11.16
C MET A 64 18.86 -2.33 11.48
N PHE A 65 17.83 -1.69 10.94
CA PHE A 65 16.44 -2.14 11.12
C PHE A 65 15.58 -1.83 9.89
N SER A 66 14.54 -2.64 9.69
CA SER A 66 13.50 -2.36 8.69
C SER A 66 12.69 -1.14 9.09
N ALA A 67 12.52 -0.18 8.20
CA ALA A 67 11.87 1.08 8.53
C ALA A 67 10.91 1.58 7.45
N TYR A 68 9.71 1.95 7.87
CA TYR A 68 8.89 2.93 7.18
C TYR A 68 9.34 4.34 7.57
N ASN A 69 9.03 5.33 6.73
CA ASN A 69 9.53 6.69 6.89
C ASN A 69 9.20 7.31 8.26
N ASP A 70 8.01 7.08 8.79
CA ASP A 70 7.59 7.62 10.09
C ASP A 70 8.35 6.99 11.26
N ILE A 71 8.62 5.68 11.20
CA ILE A 71 9.42 4.98 12.21
C ILE A 71 10.86 5.47 12.14
N ALA A 72 11.43 5.55 10.93
CA ALA A 72 12.76 6.09 10.73
C ALA A 72 12.90 7.51 11.27
N TYR A 73 11.89 8.37 11.05
CA TYR A 73 11.83 9.70 11.62
C TYR A 73 11.92 9.66 13.16
N THR A 74 11.06 8.88 13.79
CA THR A 74 11.00 8.78 15.25
C THR A 74 12.34 8.31 15.83
N ILE A 75 12.92 7.27 15.25
CA ILE A 75 14.21 6.72 15.70
C ILE A 75 15.37 7.70 15.44
N ASP A 76 15.36 8.42 14.31
CA ASP A 76 16.37 9.45 14.02
C ASP A 76 16.35 10.59 15.04
N GLN A 77 15.17 10.98 15.55
CA GLN A 77 15.04 11.98 16.61
C GLN A 77 15.53 11.47 17.97
N MET A 78 15.36 10.18 18.28
CA MET A 78 15.72 9.61 19.59
C MET A 78 17.21 9.24 19.70
N HIS A 79 17.81 8.73 18.65
CA HIS A 79 19.20 8.20 18.66
C HIS A 79 20.03 8.71 17.49
N GLY A 80 19.38 8.89 16.35
CA GLY A 80 20.00 9.22 15.08
C GLY A 80 20.28 8.00 14.20
N ILE A 81 19.96 8.16 12.92
CA ILE A 81 20.31 7.21 11.87
C ILE A 81 21.30 7.83 10.89
N VAL A 82 22.02 6.99 10.19
CA VAL A 82 23.12 7.40 9.29
C VAL A 82 22.55 8.07 8.05
N ASP A 83 23.25 9.09 7.56
CA ASP A 83 23.05 9.63 6.22
C ASP A 83 23.87 8.77 5.24
N LEU A 84 23.17 7.96 4.46
CA LEU A 84 23.73 6.95 3.57
C LEU A 84 24.41 7.54 2.33
N ASN A 85 24.15 8.82 1.98
CA ASN A 85 24.92 9.51 0.93
C ASN A 85 26.43 9.54 1.21
N LYS A 86 26.86 9.30 2.46
CA LYS A 86 28.28 9.20 2.83
C LYS A 86 28.93 7.87 2.42
N TYR A 87 28.13 6.88 2.05
CA TYR A 87 28.56 5.51 1.80
C TYR A 87 28.23 5.00 0.40
N PHE A 88 27.36 5.71 -0.31
CA PHE A 88 27.00 5.44 -1.70
C PHE A 88 27.43 6.62 -2.56
N SER A 89 28.08 6.36 -3.68
CA SER A 89 28.33 7.37 -4.70
C SER A 89 27.07 7.64 -5.52
N ASP A 90 27.04 8.76 -6.23
CA ASP A 90 25.93 9.09 -7.14
C ASP A 90 25.78 8.01 -8.22
N ASP A 91 26.90 7.51 -8.78
CA ASP A 91 26.89 6.41 -9.77
C ASP A 91 26.25 5.12 -9.20
N GLU A 92 26.56 4.78 -7.95
CA GLU A 92 25.93 3.63 -7.28
C GLU A 92 24.42 3.84 -7.08
N LEU A 93 24.00 5.05 -6.67
CA LEU A 93 22.58 5.37 -6.49
C LEU A 93 21.83 5.41 -7.80
N ASP A 94 22.46 5.80 -8.90
CA ASP A 94 21.88 5.80 -10.24
C ASP A 94 21.53 4.41 -10.78
N GLU A 95 22.07 3.35 -10.21
CA GLU A 95 21.68 1.97 -10.53
C GLU A 95 20.28 1.61 -10.00
N TYR A 96 19.79 2.33 -8.99
CA TYR A 96 18.50 2.09 -8.35
C TYR A 96 17.37 2.86 -9.04
N ILE A 97 16.12 2.43 -8.81
CA ILE A 97 14.95 3.17 -9.28
C ILE A 97 14.89 4.49 -8.52
N GLU A 98 14.89 5.58 -9.25
CA GLU A 98 14.99 6.94 -8.72
C GLU A 98 13.95 7.22 -7.63
N GLY A 99 12.67 6.91 -7.87
CA GLY A 99 11.60 7.11 -6.90
C GLY A 99 11.80 6.34 -5.60
N TYR A 100 12.46 5.17 -5.65
CA TYR A 100 12.78 4.39 -4.46
C TYR A 100 13.90 5.00 -3.62
N VAL A 101 14.90 5.60 -4.27
CA VAL A 101 15.98 6.33 -3.58
C VAL A 101 15.46 7.64 -3.01
N GLN A 102 14.67 8.39 -3.80
CA GLN A 102 14.06 9.64 -3.35
C GLN A 102 13.14 9.46 -2.13
N ASP A 103 12.45 8.32 -2.02
CA ASP A 103 11.67 7.97 -0.84
C ASP A 103 12.53 7.95 0.43
N GLY A 104 13.76 7.48 0.33
CA GLY A 104 14.70 7.39 1.45
C GLY A 104 15.20 8.73 2.00
N ASP A 105 15.03 9.85 1.29
CA ASP A 105 15.09 11.22 1.84
C ASP A 105 13.78 11.52 2.56
N ILE A 106 13.63 10.93 3.72
CA ILE A 106 12.38 10.94 4.51
C ILE A 106 11.96 12.33 4.97
N LEU A 107 12.88 13.29 5.06
CA LEU A 107 12.65 14.65 5.55
C LEU A 107 12.59 15.70 4.43
N ASN A 108 12.82 15.28 3.18
CA ASN A 108 12.98 16.18 2.04
C ASN A 108 14.06 17.24 2.30
N ASN A 109 15.28 16.80 2.64
CA ASN A 109 16.42 17.67 2.95
C ASN A 109 17.74 17.19 2.33
N GLY A 110 17.67 16.29 1.37
CA GLY A 110 18.81 15.76 0.63
C GLY A 110 19.60 14.67 1.37
N LYS A 111 19.14 14.16 2.51
CA LYS A 111 19.80 13.10 3.28
C LYS A 111 19.10 11.76 3.08
N LEU A 112 19.82 10.80 2.52
CA LEU A 112 19.32 9.44 2.36
C LEU A 112 19.37 8.70 3.71
N LYS A 113 18.23 8.57 4.38
CA LYS A 113 18.10 7.99 5.72
C LYS A 113 17.60 6.56 5.72
N VAL A 114 16.77 6.21 4.74
CA VAL A 114 16.21 4.86 4.57
C VAL A 114 16.62 4.35 3.20
N PHE A 115 17.27 3.20 3.16
CA PHE A 115 17.70 2.58 1.90
C PHE A 115 16.65 1.62 1.36
N PRO A 116 16.28 1.68 0.08
CA PRO A 116 15.32 0.76 -0.49
C PRO A 116 15.89 -0.66 -0.58
N VAL A 117 15.11 -1.64 -0.17
CA VAL A 117 15.53 -3.06 -0.22
C VAL A 117 14.56 -3.90 -1.03
N ALA A 118 13.27 -3.71 -0.81
CA ALA A 118 12.20 -4.42 -1.52
C ALA A 118 10.95 -3.54 -1.52
N LYS A 119 10.31 -3.41 -2.65
CA LYS A 119 9.16 -2.50 -2.83
C LYS A 119 7.96 -3.23 -3.41
N SER A 120 6.80 -2.64 -3.27
CA SER A 120 5.55 -3.05 -3.91
C SER A 120 4.76 -1.84 -4.36
N THR A 121 3.71 -2.07 -5.12
CA THR A 121 2.76 -1.04 -5.53
C THR A 121 1.33 -1.54 -5.32
N GLU A 122 0.32 -0.72 -5.59
CA GLU A 122 -1.06 -1.16 -5.61
C GLU A 122 -1.48 -1.64 -7.00
N ILE A 123 -2.27 -2.69 -7.03
CA ILE A 123 -2.87 -3.28 -8.24
C ILE A 123 -4.37 -3.50 -8.01
N LEU A 124 -5.13 -3.55 -9.10
CA LEU A 124 -6.53 -4.01 -9.08
C LEU A 124 -6.56 -5.52 -9.36
N THR A 125 -7.16 -6.26 -8.46
CA THR A 125 -7.33 -7.71 -8.59
C THR A 125 -8.82 -8.04 -8.65
N ILE A 126 -9.23 -8.91 -9.59
CA ILE A 126 -10.63 -9.21 -9.88
C ILE A 126 -10.86 -10.72 -9.84
N ASN A 127 -11.98 -11.15 -9.28
CA ASN A 127 -12.58 -12.45 -9.52
C ASN A 127 -13.09 -12.50 -10.99
N LYS A 128 -12.23 -12.97 -11.87
CA LYS A 128 -12.51 -13.03 -13.31
C LYS A 128 -13.71 -13.91 -13.63
N THR A 129 -13.94 -14.96 -12.86
CA THR A 129 -15.06 -15.88 -13.09
C THR A 129 -16.39 -15.18 -13.01
N ASP A 130 -16.63 -14.43 -11.95
CA ASP A 130 -17.88 -13.68 -11.75
C ASP A 130 -17.93 -12.43 -12.64
N PHE A 131 -16.77 -11.78 -12.86
CA PHE A 131 -16.68 -10.65 -13.77
C PHE A 131 -17.05 -11.01 -15.21
N ASP A 132 -16.61 -12.15 -15.74
CA ASP A 132 -16.94 -12.60 -17.11
C ASP A 132 -18.46 -12.84 -17.29
N ILE A 133 -19.14 -13.34 -16.26
CA ILE A 133 -20.61 -13.52 -16.28
C ILE A 133 -21.30 -12.15 -16.34
N PHE A 134 -20.90 -11.24 -15.48
CA PHE A 134 -21.44 -9.87 -15.44
C PHE A 134 -21.14 -9.11 -16.74
N ALA A 135 -19.90 -9.16 -17.22
CA ALA A 135 -19.46 -8.48 -18.43
C ALA A 135 -20.26 -8.93 -19.67
N LYS A 136 -20.52 -10.24 -19.78
CA LYS A 136 -21.36 -10.80 -20.86
C LYS A 136 -22.82 -10.30 -20.79
N ALA A 137 -23.35 -10.14 -19.58
CA ALA A 137 -24.73 -9.70 -19.39
C ALA A 137 -24.92 -8.19 -19.63
N THR A 138 -23.89 -7.38 -19.39
CA THR A 138 -24.00 -5.90 -19.36
C THR A 138 -23.16 -5.19 -20.42
N ASN A 139 -22.38 -5.92 -21.22
CA ASN A 139 -21.46 -5.39 -22.22
C ASN A 139 -20.38 -4.46 -21.62
N VAL A 140 -19.96 -4.73 -20.35
CA VAL A 140 -18.83 -4.10 -19.68
C VAL A 140 -17.55 -4.87 -20.01
N SER A 141 -16.39 -4.20 -20.01
CA SER A 141 -15.09 -4.82 -20.21
C SER A 141 -14.10 -4.42 -19.10
N SER A 142 -13.01 -5.18 -18.93
CA SER A 142 -11.96 -4.82 -17.98
C SER A 142 -11.26 -3.49 -18.31
N LYS A 143 -11.35 -3.01 -19.54
CA LYS A 143 -10.84 -1.68 -19.94
C LYS A 143 -11.61 -0.54 -19.27
N ASP A 144 -12.88 -0.75 -18.97
CA ASP A 144 -13.72 0.25 -18.30
C ASP A 144 -13.28 0.48 -16.84
N LEU A 145 -12.47 -0.42 -16.30
CA LEU A 145 -11.88 -0.34 -14.94
C LEU A 145 -10.55 0.44 -14.89
N SER A 146 -10.08 0.98 -16.00
CA SER A 146 -8.77 1.67 -16.06
C SER A 146 -8.76 3.02 -15.34
N THR A 147 -9.92 3.63 -15.14
CA THR A 147 -10.07 4.90 -14.41
C THR A 147 -10.92 4.72 -13.16
N ILE A 148 -10.72 5.60 -12.18
CA ILE A 148 -11.51 5.58 -10.94
C ILE A 148 -12.98 5.87 -11.25
N GLU A 149 -13.26 6.81 -12.14
CA GLU A 149 -14.62 7.12 -12.59
C GLU A 149 -15.26 5.91 -13.30
N GLY A 150 -14.52 5.25 -14.19
CA GLY A 150 -14.99 4.04 -14.86
C GLY A 150 -15.25 2.89 -13.89
N LEU A 151 -14.39 2.72 -12.87
CA LEU A 151 -14.62 1.75 -11.79
C LEU A 151 -15.94 2.03 -11.06
N VAL A 152 -16.27 3.29 -10.77
CA VAL A 152 -17.53 3.67 -10.13
C VAL A 152 -18.72 3.33 -11.04
N GLU A 153 -18.64 3.67 -12.33
CA GLU A 153 -19.70 3.35 -13.31
C GLU A 153 -19.93 1.83 -13.45
N VAL A 154 -18.84 1.06 -13.51
CA VAL A 154 -18.92 -0.41 -13.56
C VAL A 154 -19.53 -0.97 -12.29
N SER A 155 -19.17 -0.43 -11.14
CA SER A 155 -19.69 -0.88 -9.85
C SER A 155 -21.17 -0.58 -9.68
N GLN A 156 -21.63 0.56 -10.18
CA GLN A 156 -23.06 0.87 -10.26
C GLN A 156 -23.79 -0.15 -11.14
N LYS A 157 -23.30 -0.41 -12.35
CA LYS A 157 -23.91 -1.40 -13.27
C LYS A 157 -23.96 -2.80 -12.65
N TYR A 158 -22.91 -3.17 -11.88
CA TYR A 158 -22.89 -4.45 -11.19
C TYR A 158 -23.96 -4.54 -10.10
N TYR A 159 -24.10 -3.48 -9.30
CA TYR A 159 -25.15 -3.38 -8.30
C TYR A 159 -26.54 -3.50 -8.93
N GLU A 160 -26.82 -2.70 -9.96
CA GLU A 160 -28.12 -2.72 -10.69
C GLU A 160 -28.40 -4.08 -11.35
N TRP A 161 -27.36 -4.68 -11.95
CA TRP A 161 -27.51 -6.01 -12.55
C TRP A 161 -27.81 -7.08 -11.51
N THR A 162 -27.08 -7.13 -10.40
CA THR A 162 -27.31 -8.11 -9.34
C THR A 162 -28.64 -7.89 -8.63
N ASP A 163 -29.08 -6.65 -8.45
CA ASP A 163 -30.40 -6.30 -7.93
C ASP A 163 -31.53 -6.84 -8.84
N SER A 164 -31.34 -6.75 -10.15
CA SER A 164 -32.31 -7.26 -11.12
C SER A 164 -32.48 -8.80 -11.13
N LEU A 165 -31.55 -9.52 -10.54
CA LEU A 165 -31.55 -10.99 -10.44
C LEU A 165 -32.43 -11.51 -9.29
N THR A 166 -32.88 -10.62 -8.41
CA THR A 166 -33.73 -10.98 -7.26
C THR A 166 -35.03 -10.22 -7.29
N PRO A 167 -36.11 -10.75 -6.68
CA PRO A 167 -37.39 -10.03 -6.60
C PRO A 167 -37.38 -8.92 -5.53
N LYS A 168 -36.37 -8.87 -4.65
CA LYS A 168 -36.28 -7.87 -3.60
C LYS A 168 -35.54 -6.65 -4.14
N PRO A 169 -36.13 -5.45 -4.10
CA PRO A 169 -35.49 -4.25 -4.61
C PRO A 169 -34.36 -3.76 -3.67
N ASN A 170 -33.37 -3.13 -4.24
CA ASN A 170 -32.22 -2.50 -3.55
C ASN A 170 -31.37 -3.49 -2.73
N ASP A 171 -31.24 -4.74 -3.19
CA ASP A 171 -30.38 -5.76 -2.61
C ASP A 171 -29.19 -6.15 -3.50
N GLY A 172 -28.86 -5.27 -4.45
CA GLY A 172 -27.71 -5.40 -5.32
C GLY A 172 -26.39 -5.56 -4.54
N LYS A 173 -25.45 -6.28 -5.14
CA LYS A 173 -24.15 -6.58 -4.52
C LYS A 173 -23.12 -5.50 -4.82
N ALA A 174 -22.20 -5.28 -3.89
CA ALA A 174 -21.03 -4.43 -4.11
C ALA A 174 -20.06 -5.11 -5.09
N PHE A 175 -19.44 -4.29 -5.93
CA PHE A 175 -18.41 -4.73 -6.87
C PHE A 175 -17.02 -4.68 -6.24
N PHE A 176 -16.73 -3.64 -5.44
CA PHE A 176 -15.36 -3.22 -5.17
C PHE A 176 -15.10 -2.85 -3.70
N GLY A 177 -13.82 -3.01 -3.27
CA GLY A 177 -13.29 -2.50 -2.02
C GLY A 177 -11.82 -2.13 -2.11
N ARG A 178 -11.29 -1.42 -1.09
CA ARG A 178 -9.88 -1.05 -0.98
C ARG A 178 -9.29 -1.50 0.35
N ASP A 179 -8.04 -1.96 0.34
CA ASP A 179 -7.31 -2.27 1.57
C ASP A 179 -6.77 -1.01 2.27
N ALA A 180 -6.29 -0.02 1.50
CA ALA A 180 -5.62 1.15 2.06
C ALA A 180 -6.26 2.47 1.59
N MET A 181 -7.13 3.03 2.42
CA MET A 181 -7.80 4.32 2.14
C MET A 181 -6.83 5.50 2.17
N ALA A 182 -5.84 5.49 3.07
CA ALA A 182 -4.81 6.52 3.07
C ALA A 182 -4.07 6.61 1.73
N ASN A 183 -3.80 5.46 1.10
CA ASN A 183 -3.16 5.42 -0.21
C ASN A 183 -4.06 6.01 -1.31
N TYR A 184 -5.35 5.71 -1.29
CA TYR A 184 -6.32 6.29 -2.23
C TYR A 184 -6.33 7.83 -2.15
N ILE A 185 -6.37 8.36 -0.93
CA ILE A 185 -6.40 9.81 -0.69
C ILE A 185 -5.09 10.46 -1.10
N LEU A 186 -3.95 9.87 -0.72
CA LEU A 186 -2.62 10.40 -1.02
C LEU A 186 -2.30 10.34 -2.52
N ALA A 187 -2.42 9.17 -3.14
CA ALA A 187 -2.15 9.01 -4.57
C ALA A 187 -3.15 9.79 -5.43
N GLY A 188 -4.44 9.73 -5.09
CA GLY A 188 -5.48 10.47 -5.80
C GLY A 188 -5.25 11.98 -5.76
N SER A 189 -4.84 12.51 -4.62
CA SER A 189 -4.48 13.94 -4.50
C SER A 189 -3.28 14.30 -5.37
N MET A 190 -2.24 13.47 -5.40
CA MET A 190 -1.07 13.66 -6.28
C MET A 190 -1.47 13.63 -7.75
N GLN A 191 -2.31 12.67 -8.15
CA GLN A 191 -2.86 12.57 -9.50
C GLN A 191 -3.63 13.84 -9.88
N LEU A 192 -4.38 14.41 -8.95
CA LEU A 192 -5.15 15.65 -9.12
C LEU A 192 -4.34 16.93 -8.90
N GLY A 193 -3.02 16.81 -8.70
CA GLY A 193 -2.09 17.93 -8.67
C GLY A 193 -1.82 18.57 -7.31
N HIS A 194 -2.27 17.94 -6.21
CA HIS A 194 -2.07 18.43 -4.85
C HIS A 194 -1.39 17.40 -3.96
N GLU A 195 -0.28 17.74 -3.36
CA GLU A 195 0.37 16.95 -2.31
C GLU A 195 -0.19 17.38 -0.97
N ILE A 196 -0.99 16.52 -0.32
CA ILE A 196 -1.69 16.88 0.93
C ILE A 196 -0.69 17.27 2.03
N PHE A 197 0.38 16.52 2.19
CA PHE A 197 1.42 16.76 3.19
C PHE A 197 2.70 17.24 2.51
N LYS A 198 2.85 18.56 2.33
CA LYS A 198 4.08 19.15 1.81
C LYS A 198 5.11 19.20 2.92
N VAL A 199 6.12 18.36 2.86
CA VAL A 199 7.17 18.28 3.87
C VAL A 199 8.48 18.84 3.33
N LYS A 200 9.13 19.68 4.16
CA LYS A 200 10.48 20.17 3.93
C LYS A 200 11.23 20.22 5.26
N ASP A 201 12.42 19.64 5.32
CA ASP A 201 13.21 19.52 6.54
C ASP A 201 12.44 18.89 7.72
N GLY A 202 11.55 17.94 7.41
CA GLY A 202 10.70 17.28 8.39
C GLY A 202 9.55 18.12 8.95
N LYS A 203 9.33 19.33 8.42
CA LYS A 203 8.19 20.19 8.76
C LYS A 203 7.12 20.08 7.71
N MET A 204 5.90 19.82 8.15
CA MET A 204 4.75 19.63 7.27
C MET A 204 3.93 20.91 7.14
N LYS A 205 3.53 21.21 5.90
CA LYS A 205 2.49 22.18 5.56
C LYS A 205 1.35 21.46 4.85
N LEU A 206 0.14 21.66 5.33
CA LEU A 206 -1.07 21.06 4.78
C LEU A 206 -1.49 21.75 3.46
N ASP A 207 -1.74 20.97 2.41
CA ASP A 207 -2.39 21.43 1.16
C ASP A 207 -3.64 20.57 0.89
N TYR A 208 -4.64 20.69 1.76
CA TYR A 208 -5.90 19.97 1.64
C TYR A 208 -6.90 20.78 0.82
N ASN A 209 -6.94 20.52 -0.49
CA ASN A 209 -7.73 21.26 -1.46
C ASN A 209 -9.17 20.72 -1.53
N GLU A 210 -10.16 21.63 -1.43
CA GLU A 210 -11.58 21.28 -1.42
C GLU A 210 -12.05 20.57 -2.70
N LYS A 211 -11.63 21.04 -3.90
CA LYS A 211 -12.00 20.42 -5.17
C LYS A 211 -11.46 19.00 -5.29
N VAL A 212 -10.24 18.80 -4.81
CA VAL A 212 -9.61 17.47 -4.75
C VAL A 212 -10.35 16.57 -3.75
N ALA A 213 -10.63 17.09 -2.56
CA ALA A 213 -11.39 16.37 -1.55
C ALA A 213 -12.79 15.96 -2.05
N ARG A 214 -13.47 16.88 -2.78
CA ARG A 214 -14.77 16.60 -3.42
C ARG A 214 -14.65 15.50 -4.47
N LYS A 215 -13.63 15.54 -5.32
CA LYS A 215 -13.40 14.50 -6.33
C LYS A 215 -13.15 13.12 -5.71
N LEU A 216 -12.37 13.07 -4.62
CA LEU A 216 -12.14 11.84 -3.85
C LEU A 216 -13.45 11.33 -3.20
N TRP A 217 -14.21 12.23 -2.60
CA TRP A 217 -15.48 11.94 -1.97
C TRP A 217 -16.50 11.36 -2.97
N ASP A 218 -16.69 12.00 -4.10
CA ASP A 218 -17.64 11.59 -5.13
C ASP A 218 -17.30 10.19 -5.71
N ASN A 219 -16.03 9.80 -5.68
CA ASN A 219 -15.57 8.54 -6.26
C ASN A 219 -15.28 7.43 -5.24
N TYR A 220 -15.49 7.68 -3.95
CA TYR A 220 -15.42 6.62 -2.94
C TYR A 220 -16.61 6.64 -1.97
N TYR A 221 -16.84 7.78 -1.30
CA TYR A 221 -17.90 7.87 -0.31
C TYR A 221 -19.29 7.65 -0.94
N ILE A 222 -19.59 8.37 -2.03
CA ILE A 222 -20.89 8.24 -2.71
C ILE A 222 -21.15 6.81 -3.19
N PRO A 223 -20.27 6.15 -3.96
CA PRO A 223 -20.49 4.75 -4.33
C PRO A 223 -20.56 3.80 -3.13
N TYR A 224 -19.87 4.08 -2.04
CA TYR A 224 -19.93 3.25 -0.84
C TYR A 224 -21.32 3.32 -0.17
N ILE A 225 -21.85 4.52 0.08
CA ILE A 225 -23.16 4.67 0.71
C ILE A 225 -24.30 4.16 -0.19
N LYS A 226 -24.11 4.16 -1.52
CA LYS A 226 -25.04 3.55 -2.47
C LYS A 226 -24.94 2.02 -2.54
N GLY A 227 -23.93 1.42 -1.88
CA GLY A 227 -23.72 -0.04 -1.83
C GLY A 227 -22.97 -0.60 -3.03
N TYR A 228 -22.36 0.25 -3.86
CA TYR A 228 -21.53 -0.18 -4.98
C TYR A 228 -20.15 -0.65 -4.52
N PHE A 229 -19.67 -0.11 -3.40
CA PHE A 229 -18.45 -0.48 -2.70
C PHE A 229 -18.75 -1.03 -1.30
N THR A 230 -17.87 -1.88 -0.77
CA THR A 230 -17.95 -2.34 0.62
C THR A 230 -16.56 -2.74 1.15
N ALA A 231 -16.46 -2.82 2.47
CA ALA A 231 -15.29 -3.27 3.19
C ALA A 231 -15.74 -3.95 4.49
N SER A 232 -16.09 -5.24 4.43
CA SER A 232 -16.69 -5.99 5.54
C SER A 232 -15.66 -6.81 6.32
N GLY A 233 -14.71 -7.46 5.64
CA GLY A 233 -13.65 -8.27 6.23
C GLY A 233 -12.48 -7.41 6.72
N VAL A 234 -11.52 -8.07 7.39
CA VAL A 234 -10.25 -7.43 7.76
C VAL A 234 -9.45 -7.05 6.52
N PHE A 235 -9.35 -7.98 5.57
CA PHE A 235 -8.75 -7.78 4.26
C PHE A 235 -9.78 -7.95 3.15
N ARG A 236 -9.57 -7.27 2.02
CA ARG A 236 -10.47 -7.38 0.86
C ARG A 236 -10.49 -8.80 0.27
N THR A 237 -9.43 -9.57 0.45
CA THR A 237 -9.41 -11.00 0.11
C THR A 237 -10.43 -11.82 0.89
N ASP A 238 -10.80 -11.39 2.11
CA ASP A 238 -11.87 -12.04 2.88
C ASP A 238 -13.25 -11.76 2.25
N ASP A 239 -13.46 -10.54 1.76
CA ASP A 239 -14.68 -10.18 1.04
C ASP A 239 -14.80 -10.90 -0.31
N ILE A 240 -13.68 -11.15 -1.02
CA ILE A 240 -13.68 -12.02 -2.21
C ILE A 240 -14.05 -13.45 -1.86
N LYS A 241 -13.50 -14.02 -0.76
CA LYS A 241 -13.81 -15.41 -0.33
C LYS A 241 -15.30 -15.65 -0.07
N THR A 242 -16.00 -14.62 0.37
CA THR A 242 -17.43 -14.69 0.69
C THR A 242 -18.32 -14.23 -0.47
N GLY A 243 -17.75 -13.71 -1.57
CA GLY A 243 -18.49 -13.16 -2.68
C GLY A 243 -19.18 -11.82 -2.38
N ASN A 244 -18.73 -11.12 -1.33
CA ASN A 244 -19.23 -9.78 -0.98
C ASN A 244 -18.77 -8.71 -1.96
N ILE A 245 -17.59 -8.91 -2.58
CA ILE A 245 -17.06 -8.11 -3.69
C ILE A 245 -16.45 -9.03 -4.74
N ILE A 246 -16.25 -8.52 -5.95
CA ILE A 246 -15.55 -9.24 -7.01
C ILE A 246 -14.25 -8.56 -7.46
N GLY A 247 -13.95 -7.37 -6.98
CA GLY A 247 -12.71 -6.66 -7.25
C GLY A 247 -12.21 -5.86 -6.06
N TYR A 248 -10.89 -5.74 -5.94
CA TYR A 248 -10.28 -4.87 -4.92
C TYR A 248 -8.93 -4.31 -5.36
N VAL A 249 -8.57 -3.16 -4.78
CA VAL A 249 -7.21 -2.62 -4.85
C VAL A 249 -6.48 -2.94 -3.55
N GLY A 250 -5.31 -3.54 -3.71
CA GLY A 250 -4.38 -3.88 -2.63
C GLY A 250 -2.94 -3.97 -3.10
N SER A 251 -2.04 -4.32 -2.20
CA SER A 251 -0.61 -4.43 -2.52
C SER A 251 -0.33 -5.58 -3.50
N SER A 252 0.56 -5.35 -4.46
CA SER A 252 1.05 -6.38 -5.38
C SER A 252 1.69 -7.57 -4.64
N SER A 253 2.34 -7.34 -3.50
CA SER A 253 2.92 -8.41 -2.68
C SER A 253 1.87 -9.29 -1.99
N SER A 254 0.62 -8.83 -1.87
CA SER A 254 -0.48 -9.60 -1.27
C SER A 254 -1.31 -10.39 -2.28
N ALA A 255 -1.05 -10.26 -3.57
CA ALA A 255 -1.82 -10.95 -4.62
C ALA A 255 -1.76 -12.50 -4.51
N THR A 256 -0.71 -13.04 -3.90
CA THR A 256 -0.59 -14.48 -3.62
C THR A 256 -1.65 -15.01 -2.66
N TYR A 257 -2.27 -14.13 -1.87
CA TYR A 257 -3.37 -14.47 -0.95
C TYR A 257 -4.76 -14.44 -1.60
N PHE A 258 -4.83 -14.15 -2.90
CA PHE A 258 -6.10 -14.18 -3.61
C PHE A 258 -6.73 -15.58 -3.53
N PRO A 259 -8.02 -15.71 -3.15
CA PRO A 259 -8.64 -17.01 -2.93
C PRO A 259 -8.85 -17.75 -4.25
N LYS A 260 -8.76 -19.08 -4.18
CA LYS A 260 -9.04 -19.97 -5.33
C LYS A 260 -10.51 -20.37 -5.43
N THR A 261 -11.26 -20.10 -4.37
CA THR A 261 -12.70 -20.43 -4.29
C THR A 261 -13.46 -19.32 -3.59
N VAL A 262 -14.75 -19.21 -3.92
CA VAL A 262 -15.74 -18.41 -3.20
C VAL A 262 -16.70 -19.36 -2.51
N THR A 263 -17.07 -19.07 -1.26
CA THR A 263 -18.22 -19.65 -0.59
C THR A 263 -19.22 -18.54 -0.31
N ASN A 264 -20.33 -18.55 -1.02
CA ASN A 264 -21.35 -17.48 -0.95
C ASN A 264 -22.28 -17.63 0.29
N SER A 265 -23.18 -16.71 0.48
CA SER A 265 -24.14 -16.72 1.59
C SER A 265 -25.13 -17.89 1.60
N ASN A 266 -25.19 -18.69 0.52
CA ASN A 266 -26.02 -19.89 0.40
C ASN A 266 -25.22 -21.17 0.66
N ASP A 267 -23.98 -21.06 1.21
CA ASP A 267 -23.03 -22.14 1.42
C ASP A 267 -22.59 -22.88 0.12
N GLU A 268 -22.77 -22.23 -1.03
CA GLU A 268 -22.29 -22.75 -2.31
C GLU A 268 -20.82 -22.35 -2.50
N THR A 269 -19.98 -23.37 -2.75
CA THR A 269 -18.56 -23.16 -3.01
C THR A 269 -18.23 -23.46 -4.47
N TYR A 270 -17.53 -22.52 -5.13
CA TYR A 270 -17.10 -22.68 -6.51
C TYR A 270 -15.70 -22.11 -6.71
N SER A 271 -15.00 -22.64 -7.71
CA SER A 271 -13.64 -22.18 -8.07
C SER A 271 -13.69 -20.88 -8.85
N ILE A 272 -12.73 -20.01 -8.57
CA ILE A 272 -12.59 -18.72 -9.26
C ILE A 272 -11.20 -18.56 -9.88
N LYS A 273 -11.10 -17.71 -10.89
CA LYS A 273 -9.86 -17.27 -11.53
C LYS A 273 -9.58 -15.83 -11.18
N MET A 274 -8.31 -15.52 -11.04
CA MET A 274 -7.83 -14.16 -10.81
C MET A 274 -7.58 -13.44 -12.14
N GLU A 275 -7.88 -12.15 -12.21
CA GLU A 275 -7.35 -11.22 -13.20
C GLU A 275 -6.67 -10.05 -12.49
N THR A 276 -5.48 -9.69 -12.94
CA THR A 276 -4.72 -8.55 -12.41
C THR A 276 -4.66 -7.44 -13.43
N LEU A 277 -5.00 -6.24 -13.00
CA LEU A 277 -5.04 -5.01 -13.79
C LEU A 277 -4.23 -3.91 -13.06
N PRO A 278 -3.78 -2.87 -13.77
CA PRO A 278 -3.22 -1.68 -13.14
C PRO A 278 -4.20 -1.06 -12.14
N CYS A 279 -3.68 -0.47 -11.07
CA CYS A 279 -4.52 0.31 -10.15
C CYS A 279 -5.19 1.47 -10.89
N PRO A 280 -6.53 1.62 -10.83
CA PRO A 280 -7.23 2.69 -11.51
C PRO A 280 -6.76 4.07 -11.07
N GLN A 281 -6.62 4.99 -12.02
CA GLN A 281 -6.26 6.38 -11.77
C GLN A 281 -7.40 7.33 -12.15
N PHE A 282 -7.39 8.55 -11.64
CA PHE A 282 -8.34 9.55 -12.10
C PHE A 282 -8.16 9.87 -13.58
N LYS A 283 -9.28 10.03 -14.29
CA LYS A 283 -9.26 10.36 -15.72
C LYS A 283 -8.54 11.70 -15.95
N ASP A 284 -7.74 11.76 -17.02
CA ASP A 284 -6.99 12.96 -17.43
C ASP A 284 -6.10 13.56 -16.32
N SER A 285 -5.58 12.72 -15.45
CA SER A 285 -4.75 13.08 -14.30
C SER A 285 -3.25 12.87 -14.54
N LYS A 286 -2.42 13.25 -13.58
CA LYS A 286 -0.99 12.95 -13.60
C LYS A 286 -0.74 11.49 -13.23
N ASN A 287 0.27 10.87 -13.82
CA ASN A 287 0.64 9.49 -13.56
C ASN A 287 1.41 9.36 -12.24
N TYR A 288 0.68 9.12 -11.16
CA TYR A 288 1.25 8.79 -9.85
C TYR A 288 0.73 7.45 -9.36
N ALA A 289 1.64 6.61 -8.85
CA ALA A 289 1.30 5.37 -8.17
C ALA A 289 1.95 5.31 -6.80
N ILE A 290 1.29 4.67 -5.85
CA ILE A 290 1.85 4.45 -4.52
C ILE A 290 3.00 3.44 -4.59
N GLN A 291 4.10 3.77 -3.94
CA GLN A 291 5.10 2.77 -3.56
C GLN A 291 4.92 2.38 -2.11
N GLN A 292 5.10 1.08 -1.85
CA GLN A 292 4.99 0.46 -0.54
C GLN A 292 6.23 -0.40 -0.26
N GLY A 293 6.33 -0.94 0.94
CA GLY A 293 7.46 -1.73 1.40
C GLY A 293 8.47 -0.87 2.17
N ALA A 294 8.85 -1.36 3.33
CA ALA A 294 9.87 -0.72 4.16
C ALA A 294 11.26 -0.80 3.50
N GLY A 295 12.06 0.20 3.74
CA GLY A 295 13.51 0.13 3.50
C GLY A 295 14.26 -0.34 4.75
N MET A 296 15.57 -0.12 4.74
CA MET A 296 16.46 -0.36 5.89
C MET A 296 17.13 0.95 6.31
N ALA A 297 17.13 1.22 7.62
CA ALA A 297 17.86 2.32 8.22
C ALA A 297 19.07 1.79 9.00
N VAL A 298 20.18 2.50 8.93
CA VAL A 298 21.43 2.17 9.66
C VAL A 298 21.54 3.09 10.87
N MET A 299 21.67 2.52 12.07
CA MET A 299 21.80 3.26 13.32
C MET A 299 23.19 3.93 13.42
N LYS A 300 23.25 5.09 14.06
CA LYS A 300 24.54 5.71 14.43
C LYS A 300 25.23 4.88 15.51
N THR A 301 26.23 4.13 15.09
CA THR A 301 27.10 3.29 15.93
C THR A 301 28.57 3.61 15.62
N THR A 302 29.51 2.69 15.82
CA THR A 302 30.92 2.89 15.40
C THR A 302 31.00 2.90 13.87
N LYS A 303 31.98 3.63 13.32
CA LYS A 303 32.20 3.72 11.87
C LYS A 303 32.35 2.34 11.21
N THR A 304 33.07 1.43 11.89
CA THR A 304 33.27 0.05 11.40
C THR A 304 31.96 -0.71 11.29
N ARG A 305 31.06 -0.61 12.29
CA ARG A 305 29.77 -1.28 12.26
C ARG A 305 28.85 -0.67 11.20
N GLN A 306 28.88 0.66 11.04
CA GLN A 306 28.13 1.33 9.96
C GLN A 306 28.59 0.88 8.57
N GLN A 307 29.91 0.78 8.35
CA GLN A 307 30.47 0.27 7.09
C GLN A 307 30.04 -1.18 6.83
N ALA A 308 30.09 -2.05 7.84
CA ALA A 308 29.64 -3.43 7.72
C ALA A 308 28.14 -3.54 7.39
N ALA A 309 27.30 -2.71 8.01
CA ALA A 309 25.86 -2.65 7.72
C ALA A 309 25.61 -2.22 6.27
N VAL A 310 26.30 -1.19 5.79
CA VAL A 310 26.18 -0.71 4.41
C VAL A 310 26.67 -1.76 3.41
N GLU A 311 27.76 -2.46 3.72
CA GLU A 311 28.25 -3.54 2.85
C GLU A 311 27.23 -4.67 2.72
N PHE A 312 26.58 -5.04 3.82
CA PHE A 312 25.46 -5.99 3.76
C PHE A 312 24.28 -5.45 2.93
N LEU A 313 23.93 -4.16 3.06
CA LEU A 313 22.89 -3.53 2.24
C LEU A 313 23.21 -3.58 0.75
N LYS A 314 24.43 -3.22 0.35
CA LYS A 314 24.88 -3.29 -1.05
C LYS A 314 24.78 -4.70 -1.59
N TRP A 315 25.22 -5.70 -0.83
CA TRP A 315 25.11 -7.09 -1.21
C TRP A 315 23.66 -7.59 -1.29
N LEU A 316 22.83 -7.22 -0.32
CA LEU A 316 21.42 -7.63 -0.28
C LEU A 316 20.60 -7.06 -1.45
N THR A 317 20.93 -5.85 -1.88
CA THR A 317 20.27 -5.16 -3.00
C THR A 317 20.97 -5.35 -4.35
N ASP A 318 22.05 -6.13 -4.41
CA ASP A 318 22.59 -6.61 -5.67
C ASP A 318 21.53 -7.42 -6.43
N ALA A 319 21.50 -7.27 -7.76
CA ALA A 319 20.46 -7.82 -8.61
C ALA A 319 20.13 -9.28 -8.33
N LYS A 320 21.16 -10.12 -8.16
CA LYS A 320 21.00 -11.57 -7.94
C LYS A 320 20.28 -11.90 -6.63
N GLN A 321 20.69 -11.28 -5.54
CA GLN A 321 20.10 -11.50 -4.21
C GLN A 321 18.72 -10.88 -4.13
N ASN A 322 18.56 -9.69 -4.69
CA ASN A 322 17.31 -8.95 -4.64
C ASN A 322 16.21 -9.62 -5.48
N VAL A 323 16.56 -10.16 -6.67
CA VAL A 323 15.63 -11.00 -7.46
C VAL A 323 15.23 -12.24 -6.70
N GLN A 324 16.17 -12.94 -6.05
CA GLN A 324 15.84 -14.12 -5.23
C GLN A 324 14.84 -13.75 -4.13
N PHE A 325 15.10 -12.67 -3.38
CA PHE A 325 14.20 -12.22 -2.33
C PHE A 325 12.81 -11.84 -2.87
N SER A 326 12.78 -11.14 -4.01
CA SER A 326 11.53 -10.70 -4.65
C SER A 326 10.66 -11.87 -5.09
N LYS A 327 11.25 -12.89 -5.72
CA LYS A 327 10.52 -14.10 -6.15
C LYS A 327 9.89 -14.86 -4.98
N GLU A 328 10.60 -14.94 -3.85
CA GLU A 328 10.15 -15.68 -2.68
C GLU A 328 9.12 -14.90 -1.83
N THR A 329 9.03 -13.57 -1.99
CA THR A 329 8.24 -12.70 -1.11
C THR A 329 7.13 -11.91 -1.81
N GLY A 330 7.10 -11.90 -3.14
CA GLY A 330 6.17 -11.09 -3.93
C GLY A 330 6.49 -9.59 -3.99
N TYR A 331 7.65 -9.17 -3.46
CA TYR A 331 8.13 -7.80 -3.62
C TYR A 331 8.80 -7.58 -4.98
N LEU A 332 9.06 -6.33 -5.32
CA LEU A 332 9.84 -5.91 -6.48
C LEU A 332 11.27 -5.55 -6.08
N PRO A 333 12.26 -5.92 -6.88
CA PRO A 333 13.65 -5.54 -6.65
C PRO A 333 13.85 -4.05 -6.91
N VAL A 334 14.92 -3.49 -6.34
CA VAL A 334 15.09 -2.03 -6.26
C VAL A 334 16.08 -1.47 -7.29
N LYS A 335 16.94 -2.30 -7.90
CA LYS A 335 17.80 -1.88 -9.00
C LYS A 335 17.09 -1.93 -10.35
N LYS A 336 17.40 -0.97 -11.25
CA LYS A 336 16.85 -0.86 -12.60
C LYS A 336 17.07 -2.12 -13.44
N GLU A 337 18.24 -2.75 -13.31
CA GLU A 337 18.57 -3.98 -14.04
C GLU A 337 17.77 -5.21 -13.60
N ALA A 338 17.37 -5.24 -12.31
CA ALA A 338 16.63 -6.34 -11.70
C ALA A 338 15.11 -6.13 -11.74
N ASN A 339 14.64 -4.89 -11.83
CA ASN A 339 13.22 -4.52 -11.88
C ASN A 339 12.67 -4.70 -13.31
N LYS A 340 12.65 -5.95 -13.75
CA LYS A 340 12.18 -6.41 -15.07
C LYS A 340 11.42 -7.71 -14.90
N VAL A 341 10.57 -8.04 -15.86
CA VAL A 341 9.77 -9.26 -15.83
C VAL A 341 10.65 -10.50 -15.90
N GLU A 342 11.62 -10.54 -16.81
CA GLU A 342 12.41 -11.72 -17.14
C GLU A 342 13.16 -12.34 -15.95
N PRO A 343 13.83 -11.57 -15.07
CA PRO A 343 14.51 -12.16 -13.92
C PRO A 343 13.55 -12.60 -12.80
N LEU A 344 12.29 -12.12 -12.80
CA LEU A 344 11.30 -12.37 -11.74
C LEU A 344 10.34 -13.51 -12.06
N VAL A 345 10.23 -13.90 -13.33
CA VAL A 345 9.28 -14.90 -13.81
C VAL A 345 10.02 -16.05 -14.47
N ASP A 346 9.70 -17.27 -14.06
CA ASP A 346 10.17 -18.52 -14.71
C ASP A 346 9.06 -19.10 -15.60
N ASN A 347 9.43 -19.84 -16.64
CA ASN A 347 8.47 -20.50 -17.56
C ASN A 347 7.48 -21.44 -16.86
N ASN A 348 7.82 -21.90 -15.66
CA ASN A 348 6.99 -22.80 -14.84
C ASN A 348 6.11 -22.07 -13.84
N ASP A 349 6.21 -20.74 -13.74
CA ASP A 349 5.41 -19.97 -12.83
C ASP A 349 3.93 -19.96 -13.25
N ASN A 350 3.06 -19.88 -12.26
CA ASN A 350 1.64 -19.71 -12.50
C ASN A 350 1.40 -18.40 -13.28
N LYS A 351 0.52 -18.44 -14.28
CA LYS A 351 0.14 -17.30 -15.12
C LYS A 351 -0.35 -16.10 -14.30
N ASP A 352 -1.03 -16.34 -13.18
CA ASP A 352 -1.50 -15.28 -12.30
C ASP A 352 -0.32 -14.54 -11.66
N THR A 353 0.70 -15.28 -11.17
CA THR A 353 1.94 -14.70 -10.63
C THR A 353 2.68 -13.90 -11.69
N GLN A 354 2.81 -14.44 -12.92
CA GLN A 354 3.42 -13.73 -14.04
C GLN A 354 2.71 -12.41 -14.29
N LYS A 355 1.37 -12.42 -14.32
CA LYS A 355 0.58 -11.21 -14.58
C LYS A 355 0.71 -10.16 -13.49
N VAL A 356 0.77 -10.57 -12.22
CA VAL A 356 1.03 -9.65 -11.10
C VAL A 356 2.38 -8.95 -11.27
N VAL A 357 3.43 -9.70 -11.62
CA VAL A 357 4.77 -9.15 -11.86
C VAL A 357 4.76 -8.17 -13.05
N GLU A 358 4.18 -8.58 -14.19
CA GLU A 358 4.07 -7.71 -15.36
C GLU A 358 3.40 -6.38 -15.04
N VAL A 359 2.19 -6.42 -14.47
CA VAL A 359 1.41 -5.23 -14.13
C VAL A 359 2.17 -4.34 -13.12
N SER A 360 2.85 -4.95 -12.15
CA SER A 360 3.61 -4.20 -11.15
C SER A 360 4.83 -3.51 -11.74
N ILE A 361 5.58 -4.19 -12.62
CA ILE A 361 6.73 -3.62 -13.34
C ILE A 361 6.29 -2.49 -14.27
N ASP A 362 5.21 -2.68 -15.02
CA ASP A 362 4.67 -1.64 -15.90
C ASP A 362 4.20 -0.43 -15.10
N THR A 363 3.54 -0.65 -13.93
CA THR A 363 3.16 0.44 -13.03
C THR A 363 4.37 1.27 -12.60
N VAL A 364 5.48 0.62 -12.24
CA VAL A 364 6.73 1.32 -11.83
C VAL A 364 7.33 2.12 -12.99
N LYS A 365 7.27 1.59 -14.23
CA LYS A 365 7.81 2.26 -15.42
C LYS A 365 6.98 3.44 -15.90
N GLU A 366 5.66 3.33 -15.80
CA GLU A 366 4.72 4.29 -16.37
C GLU A 366 4.32 5.42 -15.42
N ASN A 367 4.64 5.29 -14.13
CA ASN A 367 4.22 6.23 -13.10
C ASN A 367 5.38 6.82 -12.32
N THR A 368 5.17 8.02 -11.81
CA THR A 368 5.99 8.54 -10.71
C THR A 368 5.59 7.83 -9.43
N MET A 369 6.52 7.07 -8.86
CA MET A 369 6.29 6.34 -7.61
C MET A 369 6.31 7.32 -6.45
N TYR A 370 5.28 7.26 -5.60
CA TYR A 370 5.07 8.22 -4.52
C TYR A 370 4.85 7.52 -3.17
N SER A 371 5.47 8.08 -2.16
CA SER A 371 5.10 7.88 -0.75
C SER A 371 5.26 9.21 0.01
N PRO A 372 4.46 9.48 1.05
CA PRO A 372 4.57 10.71 1.80
C PRO A 372 5.88 10.77 2.58
N LYS A 373 6.45 11.99 2.68
CA LYS A 373 7.60 12.27 3.52
C LYS A 373 7.21 12.25 5.00
N ALA A 374 8.18 11.98 5.87
CA ALA A 374 7.95 11.91 7.31
C ALA A 374 7.97 13.30 7.97
N PHE A 375 7.13 13.46 8.97
CA PHE A 375 7.07 14.62 9.86
C PHE A 375 6.60 14.20 11.26
N LYS A 376 6.69 15.09 12.22
CA LYS A 376 6.48 14.78 13.65
C LYS A 376 5.19 14.03 13.95
N GLN A 377 4.09 14.36 13.29
CA GLN A 377 2.80 13.72 13.48
C GLN A 377 2.36 12.85 12.29
N GLY A 378 3.29 12.47 11.39
CA GLY A 378 3.02 11.75 10.15
C GLY A 378 2.23 10.46 10.35
N THR A 379 2.62 9.64 11.32
CA THR A 379 1.88 8.41 11.66
C THR A 379 0.42 8.68 12.02
N LYS A 380 0.15 9.67 12.88
CA LYS A 380 -1.23 10.03 13.27
C LYS A 380 -2.03 10.56 12.09
N ALA A 381 -1.42 11.44 11.29
CA ALA A 381 -2.04 12.00 10.11
C ALA A 381 -2.41 10.89 9.09
N ARG A 382 -1.52 9.92 8.88
CA ARG A 382 -1.79 8.77 8.01
C ARG A 382 -2.93 7.89 8.54
N TYR A 383 -2.98 7.60 9.85
CA TYR A 383 -4.09 6.85 10.45
C TYR A 383 -5.41 7.62 10.31
N TYR A 384 -5.38 8.93 10.43
CA TYR A 384 -6.58 9.74 10.22
C TYR A 384 -7.05 9.69 8.75
N LEU A 385 -6.13 9.79 7.76
CA LEU A 385 -6.48 9.59 6.35
C LEU A 385 -7.07 8.19 6.09
N GLN A 386 -6.60 7.15 6.80
CA GLN A 386 -7.12 5.80 6.65
C GLN A 386 -8.59 5.69 7.06
N SER A 387 -9.03 6.44 8.08
CA SER A 387 -10.35 6.31 8.69
C SER A 387 -11.33 7.43 8.32
N MET A 388 -10.89 8.66 8.10
CA MET A 388 -11.77 9.83 8.00
C MET A 388 -12.91 9.72 6.97
N MET A 389 -12.69 9.02 5.87
CA MET A 389 -13.71 8.82 4.83
C MET A 389 -14.36 7.44 4.91
N SER A 390 -13.60 6.40 5.22
CA SER A 390 -14.11 5.03 5.30
C SER A 390 -15.05 4.81 6.47
N ASP A 391 -14.72 5.36 7.65
CA ASP A 391 -15.59 5.23 8.83
C ASP A 391 -16.88 5.98 8.60
N LYS A 392 -16.80 7.21 8.08
CA LYS A 392 -17.98 8.02 7.72
C LYS A 392 -18.87 7.31 6.69
N ALA A 393 -18.27 6.73 5.65
CA ALA A 393 -19.01 5.97 4.64
C ALA A 393 -19.70 4.74 5.23
N THR A 394 -19.04 4.04 6.16
CA THR A 394 -19.59 2.86 6.82
C THR A 394 -20.76 3.22 7.75
N GLU A 395 -20.62 4.27 8.55
CA GLU A 395 -21.68 4.76 9.44
C GLU A 395 -22.93 5.19 8.65
N ASP A 396 -22.74 6.00 7.61
CA ASP A 396 -23.84 6.52 6.82
C ASP A 396 -24.50 5.41 5.97
N ARG A 397 -23.73 4.42 5.49
CA ARG A 397 -24.30 3.25 4.82
C ARG A 397 -25.25 2.46 5.72
N GLN A 398 -24.97 2.33 7.01
CA GLN A 398 -25.89 1.66 7.96
C GLN A 398 -27.24 2.40 8.05
N VAL A 399 -27.22 3.73 8.01
CA VAL A 399 -28.45 4.54 7.98
C VAL A 399 -29.19 4.34 6.65
N VAL A 400 -28.47 4.37 5.53
CA VAL A 400 -29.04 4.11 4.19
C VAL A 400 -29.71 2.73 4.14
N GLU A 401 -29.06 1.69 4.67
CA GLU A 401 -29.64 0.34 4.72
C GLU A 401 -30.93 0.27 5.57
N THR A 402 -30.97 1.04 6.65
CA THR A 402 -32.17 1.16 7.48
C THR A 402 -33.30 1.85 6.69
N ASN A 403 -32.98 2.92 5.98
CA ASN A 403 -33.94 3.66 5.15
C ASN A 403 -34.51 2.77 4.01
N LEU A 404 -33.65 1.98 3.35
CA LEU A 404 -34.07 1.00 2.32
C LEU A 404 -34.98 -0.06 2.92
N LYS A 405 -34.70 -0.60 4.11
CA LYS A 405 -35.57 -1.55 4.83
C LYS A 405 -36.93 -0.95 5.18
N ASN A 406 -36.97 0.38 5.39
CA ASN A 406 -38.21 1.12 5.66
C ASN A 406 -39.00 1.50 4.38
N GLY A 407 -38.54 1.01 3.21
CA GLY A 407 -39.30 1.16 1.94
C GLY A 407 -38.91 2.39 1.11
N GLN A 408 -37.90 3.12 1.47
CA GLN A 408 -37.34 4.17 0.59
C GLN A 408 -36.58 3.53 -0.59
N ASP A 409 -36.61 4.19 -1.74
CA ASP A 409 -35.70 3.85 -2.82
C ASP A 409 -34.27 4.35 -2.54
N LEU A 410 -33.29 3.95 -3.36
CA LEU A 410 -31.87 4.27 -3.12
C LEU A 410 -31.60 5.78 -3.14
N ASP A 411 -32.27 6.53 -4.05
CA ASP A 411 -32.06 7.98 -4.15
C ASP A 411 -32.64 8.71 -2.93
N GLN A 412 -33.82 8.31 -2.47
CA GLN A 412 -34.43 8.84 -1.25
C GLN A 412 -33.58 8.50 -0.02
N ALA A 413 -33.10 7.25 0.08
CA ALA A 413 -32.32 6.76 1.22
C ALA A 413 -30.96 7.46 1.35
N THR A 414 -30.38 7.93 0.24
CA THR A 414 -29.08 8.60 0.19
C THR A 414 -29.14 10.12 0.11
N ALA A 415 -30.31 10.72 -0.12
CA ALA A 415 -30.47 12.14 -0.44
C ALA A 415 -29.80 13.10 0.57
N SER A 416 -29.94 12.85 1.87
CA SER A 416 -29.33 13.70 2.91
C SER A 416 -27.81 13.64 2.93
N PHE A 417 -27.21 12.53 2.50
CA PHE A 417 -25.78 12.28 2.52
C PHE A 417 -25.05 12.72 1.25
N THR A 418 -25.81 13.02 0.16
CA THR A 418 -25.27 13.38 -1.14
C THR A 418 -25.35 14.88 -1.42
N SER A 419 -25.82 15.69 -0.46
CA SER A 419 -25.92 17.13 -0.62
C SER A 419 -24.56 17.81 -0.54
N ASP A 420 -24.41 18.96 -1.19
CA ASP A 420 -23.21 19.79 -1.12
C ASP A 420 -22.93 20.27 0.32
N GLU A 421 -23.97 20.60 1.07
CA GLU A 421 -23.85 21.00 2.47
C GLU A 421 -23.28 19.87 3.35
N TYR A 422 -23.66 18.62 3.11
CA TYR A 422 -23.16 17.48 3.85
C TYR A 422 -21.66 17.25 3.58
N PHE A 423 -21.25 17.33 2.32
CA PHE A 423 -19.84 17.29 1.94
C PHE A 423 -19.04 18.43 2.57
N GLU A 424 -19.56 19.67 2.47
CA GLU A 424 -18.86 20.85 3.02
C GLU A 424 -18.63 20.71 4.52
N HIS A 425 -19.62 20.23 5.26
CA HIS A 425 -19.47 19.98 6.70
C HIS A 425 -18.34 18.98 6.98
N TRP A 426 -18.36 17.83 6.31
CA TRP A 426 -17.31 16.83 6.45
C TRP A 426 -15.94 17.38 6.03
N TYR A 427 -15.86 18.14 4.95
CA TYR A 427 -14.61 18.74 4.49
C TYR A 427 -14.01 19.68 5.51
N GLN A 428 -14.81 20.57 6.11
CA GLN A 428 -14.36 21.52 7.13
C GLN A 428 -13.90 20.79 8.40
N GLU A 429 -14.62 19.79 8.86
CA GLU A 429 -14.22 18.99 10.04
C GLU A 429 -12.89 18.27 9.79
N THR A 430 -12.75 17.60 8.65
CA THR A 430 -11.52 16.87 8.32
C THR A 430 -10.35 17.80 8.11
N LYS A 431 -10.56 18.98 7.51
CA LYS A 431 -9.54 20.00 7.34
C LYS A 431 -9.04 20.51 8.69
N MET A 432 -9.93 20.87 9.60
CA MET A 432 -9.56 21.29 10.95
C MET A 432 -8.74 20.23 11.68
N GLN A 433 -9.14 18.96 11.59
CA GLN A 433 -8.38 17.87 12.19
C GLN A 433 -6.99 17.71 11.56
N LEU A 434 -6.89 17.74 10.24
CA LEU A 434 -5.61 17.65 9.52
C LEU A 434 -4.67 18.81 9.87
N GLN A 435 -5.20 20.01 10.06
CA GLN A 435 -4.43 21.18 10.49
C GLN A 435 -3.77 21.00 11.86
N THR A 436 -4.35 20.21 12.76
CA THR A 436 -3.74 19.91 14.07
C THR A 436 -2.42 19.12 13.96
N TYR A 437 -2.12 18.56 12.79
CA TYR A 437 -0.89 17.82 12.51
C TYR A 437 0.20 18.69 11.87
N GLU A 438 -0.09 19.94 11.52
CA GLU A 438 0.94 20.89 11.05
C GLU A 438 1.97 21.18 12.15
N ASP A 439 3.22 21.47 11.74
CA ASP A 439 4.32 21.82 12.64
C ASP A 439 4.37 23.31 12.97
#